data_2cd96683ca9e2847009a897498c4d1e3
#
_entry.id   2cd96683ca9e2847009a897498c4d1e3
#
_cell.length_a   1.000
_cell.length_b   1.000
_cell.length_c   1.000
_cell.angle_alpha   90.00
_cell.angle_beta   90.00
_cell.angle_gamma   90.00
#
_symmetry.space_group_name_H-M   'P 1'
#
loop_
_entity.id
_entity.type
_entity.pdbx_description
1 polymer ?
#
loop_
_entity_poly.entity_id
_entity_poly.type
_entity_poly.pdbx_seq_one_letter_code
_entity_poly.pdbx_strand_id
1 'polypeptide(L)'
;GYEENADFTLADAASFARRAGLTARVYDGPMSRGELFLSIREALTFPYRDGSETVIGRLIRLGLTTRSAANALGLLDTTLSARQLADRSLSSVFELVTYTSQESVDNNDPDFDASGFFISADGVAVTNYHAIHGAMEAVAVTQDGQRFPVERVLFYDAGMDVAVLKISTISDLRGNRYYP
;
A
#
# COMPACT_ATOMS: atom_id res chain seq x y z
N GLY A 1 21.03 15.19 3.20
CA GLY A 1 21.92 14.16 2.66
C GLY A 1 23.06 13.85 3.61
N TYR A 2 23.99 13.02 3.16
CA TYR A 2 25.25 12.80 3.83
C TYR A 2 26.29 13.81 3.32
N GLU A 3 27.16 14.30 4.17
CA GLU A 3 28.12 15.36 3.84
C GLU A 3 29.56 14.90 4.09
N GLU A 4 30.44 15.22 3.13
CA GLU A 4 31.87 14.98 3.26
C GLU A 4 32.41 15.79 4.45
N ASN A 5 33.33 15.18 5.21
CA ASN A 5 33.92 15.68 6.45
C ASN A 5 32.97 15.82 7.66
N ALA A 6 31.67 15.57 7.48
CA ALA A 6 30.71 15.46 8.58
C ALA A 6 30.29 14.00 8.83
N ASP A 7 29.88 13.28 7.78
CA ASP A 7 29.43 11.90 7.87
C ASP A 7 30.47 10.90 7.38
N PHE A 8 31.34 11.29 6.44
CA PHE A 8 32.41 10.47 5.87
C PHE A 8 33.57 11.32 5.35
N THR A 9 34.70 10.70 5.12
CA THR A 9 35.83 11.28 4.38
C THR A 9 35.99 10.58 3.03
N LEU A 10 36.69 11.20 2.09
CA LEU A 10 36.97 10.58 0.79
C LEU A 10 37.68 9.24 0.95
N ALA A 11 38.55 9.13 1.95
CA ALA A 11 39.33 7.90 2.23
C ALA A 11 38.46 6.73 2.73
N ASP A 12 37.35 7.00 3.40
CA ASP A 12 36.46 5.96 3.94
C ASP A 12 35.08 5.92 3.27
N ALA A 13 34.89 6.68 2.19
CA ALA A 13 33.64 6.79 1.47
C ALA A 13 33.06 5.41 1.06
N ALA A 14 33.89 4.49 0.58
CA ALA A 14 33.44 3.15 0.20
C ALA A 14 32.95 2.32 1.39
N SER A 15 33.66 2.40 2.52
CA SER A 15 33.24 1.70 3.75
C SER A 15 32.00 2.36 4.36
N PHE A 16 31.92 3.69 4.29
CA PHE A 16 30.72 4.41 4.70
C PHE A 16 29.51 4.03 3.85
N ALA A 17 29.63 4.02 2.52
CA ALA A 17 28.55 3.64 1.60
C ALA A 17 27.99 2.25 1.92
N ARG A 18 28.87 1.28 2.24
CA ARG A 18 28.44 -0.06 2.67
C ARG A 18 27.70 -0.04 4.01
N ARG A 19 28.24 0.65 5.02
CA ARG A 19 27.58 0.76 6.34
C ARG A 19 26.22 1.45 6.26
N ALA A 20 26.11 2.44 5.37
CA ALA A 20 24.86 3.15 5.12
C ALA A 20 23.87 2.37 4.23
N GLY A 21 24.28 1.17 3.73
CA GLY A 21 23.43 0.36 2.86
C GLY A 21 23.29 0.89 1.42
N LEU A 22 24.11 1.89 1.03
CA LEU A 22 24.11 2.47 -0.32
C LEU A 22 24.56 1.46 -1.38
N THR A 23 25.44 0.55 -1.03
CA THR A 23 25.87 -0.55 -1.88
C THR A 23 26.34 -1.75 -1.05
N ALA A 24 26.08 -2.95 -1.53
CA ALA A 24 26.66 -4.18 -1.00
C ALA A 24 27.97 -4.57 -1.71
N ARG A 25 28.35 -3.81 -2.76
CA ARG A 25 29.48 -4.17 -3.62
C ARG A 25 30.82 -3.74 -3.03
N VAL A 26 31.82 -4.56 -3.30
CA VAL A 26 33.22 -4.27 -2.99
C VAL A 26 33.95 -4.13 -4.31
N TYR A 27 34.64 -3.04 -4.50
CA TYR A 27 35.44 -2.77 -5.69
C TYR A 27 36.92 -2.78 -5.28
N ASP A 28 37.66 -3.77 -5.79
CA ASP A 28 39.11 -3.87 -5.65
C ASP A 28 39.75 -3.50 -6.99
N GLY A 29 40.11 -2.22 -7.16
CA GLY A 29 40.78 -1.71 -8.36
C GLY A 29 39.88 -0.84 -9.26
N PRO A 30 40.29 -0.62 -10.53
CA PRO A 30 39.54 0.22 -11.48
C PRO A 30 38.16 -0.34 -11.78
N MET A 31 37.16 0.49 -11.64
CA MET A 31 35.76 0.13 -11.89
C MET A 31 35.50 -0.04 -13.38
N SER A 32 34.91 -1.16 -13.79
CA SER A 32 34.40 -1.35 -15.15
C SER A 32 33.18 -0.48 -15.42
N ARG A 33 32.85 -0.26 -16.72
CA ARG A 33 31.62 0.47 -17.10
C ARG A 33 30.36 -0.17 -16.53
N GLY A 34 30.29 -1.50 -16.49
CA GLY A 34 29.15 -2.23 -15.93
C GLY A 34 29.00 -1.98 -14.43
N GLU A 35 30.10 -2.01 -13.68
CA GLU A 35 30.09 -1.72 -12.25
C GLU A 35 29.70 -0.26 -11.97
N LEU A 36 30.16 0.68 -12.78
CA LEU A 36 29.76 2.08 -12.68
C LEU A 36 28.26 2.23 -12.87
N PHE A 37 27.68 1.60 -13.91
CA PHE A 37 26.23 1.66 -14.15
C PHE A 37 25.43 1.06 -12.99
N LEU A 38 25.89 -0.05 -12.43
CA LEU A 38 25.22 -0.67 -11.29
C LEU A 38 25.30 0.22 -10.05
N SER A 39 26.42 0.88 -9.78
CA SER A 39 26.55 1.81 -8.67
C SER A 39 25.68 3.06 -8.84
N ILE A 40 25.58 3.59 -10.06
CA ILE A 40 24.66 4.70 -10.37
C ILE A 40 23.20 4.26 -10.12
N ARG A 41 22.82 3.06 -10.58
CA ARG A 41 21.48 2.53 -10.36
C ARG A 41 21.17 2.40 -8.87
N GLU A 42 22.07 1.82 -8.09
CA GLU A 42 21.91 1.69 -6.63
C GLU A 42 21.75 3.08 -5.99
N ALA A 43 22.59 4.05 -6.35
CA ALA A 43 22.49 5.42 -5.84
C ALA A 43 21.17 6.11 -6.21
N LEU A 44 20.65 5.91 -7.41
CA LEU A 44 19.39 6.51 -7.85
C LEU A 44 18.17 5.94 -7.11
N THR A 45 18.21 4.66 -6.74
CA THR A 45 17.13 3.99 -6.03
C THR A 45 17.23 4.12 -4.51
N PHE A 46 18.33 4.69 -4.00
CA PHE A 46 18.53 4.84 -2.56
C PHE A 46 17.65 5.96 -1.98
N PRO A 47 17.03 5.75 -0.81
CA PRO A 47 16.24 6.77 -0.15
C PRO A 47 17.12 7.87 0.47
N TYR A 48 16.59 9.07 0.57
CA TYR A 48 17.18 10.12 1.39
C TYR A 48 17.22 9.69 2.87
N ARG A 49 18.11 10.29 3.66
CA ARG A 49 18.33 9.96 5.08
C ARG A 49 17.05 10.03 5.92
N ASP A 50 16.14 10.92 5.57
CA ASP A 50 14.83 11.08 6.20
C ASP A 50 13.77 10.07 5.69
N GLY A 51 14.13 9.23 4.73
CA GLY A 51 13.22 8.25 4.13
C GLY A 51 12.08 8.84 3.31
N SER A 52 12.07 10.16 3.07
CA SER A 52 10.97 10.86 2.42
C SER A 52 10.76 10.45 0.95
N GLU A 53 11.84 10.26 0.22
CA GLU A 53 11.83 9.88 -1.20
C GLU A 53 13.17 9.27 -1.61
N THR A 54 13.22 8.60 -2.78
CA THR A 54 14.48 8.16 -3.39
C THR A 54 15.07 9.27 -4.24
N VAL A 55 16.36 9.15 -4.59
CA VAL A 55 17.03 10.11 -5.49
C VAL A 55 16.29 10.21 -6.81
N ILE A 56 15.91 9.10 -7.44
CA ILE A 56 15.12 9.12 -8.68
C ILE A 56 13.74 9.76 -8.49
N GLY A 57 13.09 9.53 -7.36
CA GLY A 57 11.82 10.16 -7.00
C GLY A 57 11.95 11.69 -7.00
N ARG A 58 13.01 12.20 -6.39
CA ARG A 58 13.31 13.64 -6.38
C ARG A 58 13.59 14.18 -7.75
N LEU A 59 14.36 13.47 -8.60
CA LEU A 59 14.63 13.89 -9.98
C LEU A 59 13.34 14.01 -10.81
N ILE A 60 12.41 13.09 -10.62
CA ILE A 60 11.08 13.14 -11.25
C ILE A 60 10.30 14.37 -10.76
N ARG A 61 10.27 14.61 -9.46
CA ARG A 61 9.56 15.75 -8.85
C ARG A 61 10.13 17.10 -9.33
N LEU A 62 11.44 17.18 -9.55
CA LEU A 62 12.11 18.36 -10.09
C LEU A 62 11.96 18.50 -11.61
N GLY A 63 11.31 17.56 -12.31
CA GLY A 63 11.14 17.59 -13.77
C GLY A 63 12.41 17.27 -14.56
N LEU A 64 13.47 16.78 -13.90
CA LEU A 64 14.74 16.43 -14.54
C LEU A 64 14.69 15.08 -15.28
N THR A 65 13.71 14.27 -14.99
CA THR A 65 13.37 13.04 -15.72
C THR A 65 11.88 12.74 -15.60
N THR A 66 11.39 11.76 -16.36
CA THR A 66 9.98 11.34 -16.31
C THR A 66 9.82 10.01 -15.57
N ARG A 67 8.65 9.80 -14.99
CA ARG A 67 8.29 8.49 -14.38
C ARG A 67 8.38 7.35 -15.39
N SER A 68 7.97 7.60 -16.65
CA SER A 68 8.04 6.62 -17.73
C SER A 68 9.48 6.20 -18.03
N ALA A 69 10.41 7.16 -18.15
CA ALA A 69 11.83 6.88 -18.36
C ALA A 69 12.46 6.12 -17.19
N ALA A 70 12.16 6.54 -15.95
CA ALA A 70 12.65 5.87 -14.76
C ALA A 70 12.13 4.42 -14.64
N ASN A 71 10.86 4.19 -15.00
CA ASN A 71 10.27 2.85 -15.02
C ASN A 71 10.88 1.96 -16.10
N ALA A 72 11.13 2.49 -17.31
CA ALA A 72 11.76 1.76 -18.41
C ALA A 72 13.19 1.31 -18.05
N LEU A 73 13.88 2.04 -17.18
CA LEU A 73 15.21 1.70 -16.67
C LEU A 73 15.17 0.83 -15.40
N GLY A 74 13.98 0.45 -14.91
CA GLY A 74 13.80 -0.30 -13.68
C GLY A 74 14.34 0.43 -12.44
N LEU A 75 14.28 1.76 -12.43
CA LEU A 75 14.75 2.60 -11.32
C LEU A 75 13.64 2.94 -10.32
N LEU A 76 12.38 2.74 -10.68
CA LEU A 76 11.28 2.87 -9.75
C LEU A 76 11.19 1.57 -8.98
N ASP A 77 11.49 1.63 -7.69
CA ASP A 77 11.19 0.53 -6.80
C ASP A 77 9.66 0.39 -6.73
N THR A 78 9.17 -0.74 -7.19
CA THR A 78 7.74 -1.09 -7.10
C THR A 78 7.40 -1.63 -5.71
N THR A 79 8.41 -1.90 -4.87
CA THR A 79 8.19 -2.29 -3.49
C THR A 79 7.87 -1.06 -2.66
N LEU A 80 6.62 -0.98 -2.22
CA LEU A 80 6.18 0.06 -1.30
C LEU A 80 6.68 -0.31 0.10
N SER A 81 7.15 0.68 0.87
CA SER A 81 7.35 0.48 2.30
C SER A 81 6.02 0.13 2.98
N ALA A 82 6.05 -0.54 4.13
CA ALA A 82 4.85 -0.87 4.90
C ALA A 82 3.99 0.37 5.18
N ARG A 83 4.61 1.52 5.47
CA ARG A 83 3.91 2.80 5.66
C ARG A 83 3.22 3.27 4.38
N GLN A 84 3.93 3.25 3.24
CA GLN A 84 3.34 3.66 1.95
C GLN A 84 2.22 2.71 1.51
N LEU A 85 2.34 1.42 1.82
CA LEU A 85 1.28 0.45 1.61
C LEU A 85 0.07 0.79 2.48
N ALA A 86 0.29 1.04 3.78
CA ALA A 86 -0.77 1.44 4.69
C ALA A 86 -1.48 2.73 4.21
N ASP A 87 -0.70 3.79 3.94
CA ASP A 87 -1.24 5.09 3.49
C ASP A 87 -2.07 4.99 2.20
N ARG A 88 -1.74 4.03 1.31
CA ARG A 88 -2.49 3.80 0.06
C ARG A 88 -3.66 2.86 0.20
N SER A 89 -3.61 1.96 1.16
CA SER A 89 -4.58 0.85 1.28
C SER A 89 -5.60 1.07 2.39
N LEU A 90 -5.34 1.97 3.35
CA LEU A 90 -6.25 2.23 4.47
C LEU A 90 -7.66 2.61 4.00
N SER A 91 -7.76 3.40 2.92
CA SER A 91 -9.04 3.76 2.34
C SER A 91 -9.80 2.59 1.71
N SER A 92 -9.11 1.50 1.39
CA SER A 92 -9.72 0.29 0.84
C SER A 92 -10.11 -0.72 1.91
N VAL A 93 -9.74 -0.50 3.17
CA VAL A 93 -10.07 -1.38 4.30
C VAL A 93 -11.30 -0.84 5.02
N PHE A 94 -12.16 -1.73 5.46
CA PHE A 94 -13.35 -1.41 6.24
C PHE A 94 -13.54 -2.40 7.40
N GLU A 95 -14.28 -1.98 8.39
CA GLU A 95 -14.87 -2.85 9.41
C GLU A 95 -16.17 -3.42 8.86
N LEU A 96 -16.32 -4.74 8.94
CA LEU A 96 -17.56 -5.42 8.61
C LEU A 96 -18.30 -5.73 9.91
N VAL A 97 -19.42 -5.10 10.13
CA VAL A 97 -20.32 -5.41 11.25
C VAL A 97 -21.46 -6.29 10.77
N THR A 98 -21.80 -7.32 11.53
CA THR A 98 -22.84 -8.29 11.16
C THR A 98 -23.86 -8.46 12.26
N TYR A 99 -25.11 -8.69 11.85
CA TYR A 99 -26.27 -8.84 12.68
C TYR A 99 -26.88 -10.22 12.41
N THR A 100 -27.17 -11.00 13.47
CA THR A 100 -27.66 -12.35 13.33
C THR A 100 -29.16 -12.49 13.63
N SER A 101 -29.79 -11.42 14.13
CA SER A 101 -31.21 -11.37 14.49
C SER A 101 -31.84 -10.02 14.09
N GLN A 102 -33.18 -10.01 13.98
CA GLN A 102 -33.90 -8.77 13.75
C GLN A 102 -33.75 -7.80 14.94
N GLU A 103 -33.66 -8.35 16.17
CA GLU A 103 -33.47 -7.56 17.39
C GLU A 103 -32.14 -6.79 17.35
N SER A 104 -31.05 -7.45 16.95
CA SER A 104 -29.75 -6.80 16.83
C SER A 104 -29.72 -5.73 15.70
N VAL A 105 -30.43 -5.96 14.59
CA VAL A 105 -30.63 -4.96 13.53
C VAL A 105 -31.40 -3.75 14.05
N ASP A 106 -32.55 -3.96 14.68
CA ASP A 106 -33.42 -2.88 15.14
C ASP A 106 -32.78 -2.02 16.25
N ASN A 107 -31.96 -2.62 17.08
CA ASN A 107 -31.18 -1.95 18.14
C ASN A 107 -29.89 -1.35 17.64
N ASN A 108 -29.47 -1.61 16.38
CA ASN A 108 -28.16 -1.27 15.81
C ASN A 108 -27.00 -1.75 16.71
N ASP A 109 -27.13 -2.95 17.25
CA ASP A 109 -26.18 -3.62 18.13
C ASP A 109 -25.59 -4.83 17.41
N PRO A 110 -24.45 -4.69 16.71
CA PRO A 110 -23.89 -5.77 15.91
C PRO A 110 -23.42 -6.92 16.81
N ASP A 111 -23.70 -8.15 16.36
CA ASP A 111 -23.31 -9.36 17.08
C ASP A 111 -21.83 -9.69 16.89
N PHE A 112 -21.26 -9.33 15.71
CA PHE A 112 -19.86 -9.59 15.38
C PHE A 112 -19.29 -8.46 14.54
N ASP A 113 -17.96 -8.27 14.68
CA ASP A 113 -17.14 -7.39 13.85
C ASP A 113 -15.98 -8.18 13.23
N ALA A 114 -15.58 -7.77 12.04
CA ALA A 114 -14.47 -8.33 11.29
C ALA A 114 -13.87 -7.27 10.39
N SER A 115 -12.80 -7.62 9.66
CA SER A 115 -12.23 -6.72 8.65
C SER A 115 -12.52 -7.22 7.24
N GLY A 116 -12.64 -6.29 6.31
CA GLY A 116 -12.72 -6.55 4.89
C GLY A 116 -11.98 -5.51 4.08
N PHE A 117 -11.81 -5.76 2.80
CA PHE A 117 -11.20 -4.80 1.90
C PHE A 117 -11.84 -4.82 0.51
N PHE A 118 -11.95 -3.65 -0.09
CA PHE A 118 -12.43 -3.49 -1.46
C PHE A 118 -11.37 -3.94 -2.47
N ILE A 119 -11.81 -4.66 -3.50
CA ILE A 119 -10.95 -5.10 -4.62
C ILE A 119 -11.35 -4.45 -5.94
N SER A 120 -12.45 -3.70 -5.96
CA SER A 120 -12.88 -2.95 -7.14
C SER A 120 -13.67 -1.70 -6.77
N ALA A 121 -13.66 -0.72 -7.65
CA ALA A 121 -14.35 0.56 -7.48
C ALA A 121 -15.88 0.46 -7.56
N ASP A 122 -16.44 -0.68 -7.92
CA ASP A 122 -17.89 -0.91 -7.96
C ASP A 122 -18.42 -1.61 -6.71
N GLY A 123 -17.59 -1.75 -5.65
CA GLY A 123 -18.00 -2.28 -4.35
C GLY A 123 -17.84 -3.78 -4.21
N VAL A 124 -17.03 -4.44 -5.04
CA VAL A 124 -16.65 -5.82 -4.76
C VAL A 124 -15.59 -5.83 -3.68
N ALA A 125 -15.79 -6.64 -2.65
CA ALA A 125 -14.95 -6.70 -1.47
C ALA A 125 -14.69 -8.14 -1.03
N VAL A 126 -13.63 -8.33 -0.26
CA VAL A 126 -13.24 -9.63 0.30
C VAL A 126 -13.21 -9.55 1.82
N THR A 127 -13.70 -10.61 2.46
CA THR A 127 -13.64 -10.83 3.91
C THR A 127 -13.52 -12.32 4.21
N ASN A 128 -13.48 -12.69 5.48
CA ASN A 128 -13.52 -14.09 5.89
C ASN A 128 -14.96 -14.65 5.80
N TYR A 129 -15.07 -15.94 5.45
CA TYR A 129 -16.38 -16.60 5.40
C TYR A 129 -17.07 -16.65 6.76
N HIS A 130 -16.30 -16.97 7.82
CA HIS A 130 -16.88 -17.03 9.18
C HIS A 130 -17.47 -15.70 9.65
N ALA A 131 -16.98 -14.56 9.11
CA ALA A 131 -17.48 -13.23 9.45
C ALA A 131 -18.91 -12.97 8.94
N ILE A 132 -19.34 -13.68 7.88
CA ILE A 132 -20.66 -13.49 7.27
C ILE A 132 -21.56 -14.72 7.45
N HIS A 133 -21.01 -15.81 7.96
CA HIS A 133 -21.77 -17.05 8.14
C HIS A 133 -22.84 -16.88 9.21
N GLY A 134 -24.11 -17.09 8.84
CA GLY A 134 -25.26 -16.93 9.74
C GLY A 134 -25.71 -15.48 9.93
N ALA A 135 -25.08 -14.51 9.28
CA ALA A 135 -25.53 -13.13 9.32
C ALA A 135 -26.89 -12.96 8.62
N MET A 136 -27.80 -12.24 9.25
CA MET A 136 -29.05 -11.76 8.64
C MET A 136 -28.79 -10.48 7.85
N GLU A 137 -27.99 -9.60 8.38
CA GLU A 137 -27.56 -8.36 7.77
C GLU A 137 -26.07 -8.12 8.01
N ALA A 138 -25.41 -7.43 7.08
CA ALA A 138 -24.02 -7.03 7.20
C ALA A 138 -23.81 -5.63 6.61
N VAL A 139 -22.95 -4.85 7.27
CA VAL A 139 -22.66 -3.45 6.90
C VAL A 139 -21.16 -3.24 6.92
N ALA A 140 -20.60 -2.69 5.84
CA ALA A 140 -19.24 -2.21 5.79
C ALA A 140 -19.16 -0.78 6.35
N VAL A 141 -18.27 -0.57 7.32
CA VAL A 141 -18.02 0.73 7.94
C VAL A 141 -16.62 1.18 7.55
N THR A 142 -16.52 2.26 6.79
CA THR A 142 -15.25 2.81 6.33
C THR A 142 -14.54 3.60 7.43
N GLN A 143 -13.26 3.90 7.24
CA GLN A 143 -12.44 4.61 8.22
C GLN A 143 -13.00 6.00 8.60
N ASP A 144 -13.72 6.65 7.69
CA ASP A 144 -14.42 7.93 7.92
C ASP A 144 -15.81 7.75 8.54
N GLY A 145 -16.18 6.52 8.92
CA GLY A 145 -17.43 6.19 9.59
C GLY A 145 -18.64 6.07 8.67
N GLN A 146 -18.46 6.08 7.36
CA GLN A 146 -19.57 5.84 6.44
C GLN A 146 -19.98 4.38 6.46
N ARG A 147 -21.28 4.12 6.35
CA ARG A 147 -21.88 2.78 6.46
C ARG A 147 -22.50 2.39 5.12
N PHE A 148 -22.09 1.25 4.60
CA PHE A 148 -22.54 0.70 3.31
C PHE A 148 -23.09 -0.70 3.51
N PRO A 149 -24.38 -0.95 3.23
CA PRO A 149 -24.94 -2.28 3.38
C PRO A 149 -24.32 -3.27 2.39
N VAL A 150 -24.13 -4.50 2.84
CA VAL A 150 -23.79 -5.62 1.97
C VAL A 150 -25.05 -6.04 1.21
N GLU A 151 -25.03 -5.94 -0.12
CA GLU A 151 -26.18 -6.31 -0.95
C GLU A 151 -26.36 -7.82 -1.07
N ARG A 152 -25.23 -8.53 -1.26
CA ARG A 152 -25.21 -9.98 -1.46
C ARG A 152 -23.81 -10.56 -1.36
N VAL A 153 -23.75 -11.85 -1.10
CA VAL A 153 -22.53 -12.66 -1.24
C VAL A 153 -22.40 -13.10 -2.69
N LEU A 154 -21.28 -12.80 -3.34
CA LEU A 154 -20.99 -13.18 -4.72
C LEU A 154 -20.38 -14.57 -4.80
N PHE A 155 -19.51 -14.89 -3.85
CA PHE A 155 -18.81 -16.16 -3.74
C PHE A 155 -18.39 -16.41 -2.31
N TYR A 156 -18.29 -17.67 -1.90
CA TYR A 156 -17.62 -18.07 -0.67
C TYR A 156 -16.99 -19.45 -0.76
N ASP A 157 -15.97 -19.66 0.04
CA ASP A 157 -15.34 -20.95 0.29
C ASP A 157 -15.12 -21.11 1.79
N ALA A 158 -15.88 -22.03 2.39
CA ALA A 158 -15.81 -22.29 3.83
C ALA A 158 -14.50 -23.00 4.22
N GLY A 159 -13.90 -23.78 3.31
CA GLY A 159 -12.65 -24.48 3.57
C GLY A 159 -11.45 -23.57 3.57
N MET A 160 -11.45 -22.53 2.74
CA MET A 160 -10.42 -21.48 2.71
C MET A 160 -10.75 -20.27 3.58
N ASP A 161 -11.93 -20.25 4.19
CA ASP A 161 -12.44 -19.14 4.99
C ASP A 161 -12.42 -17.79 4.25
N VAL A 162 -12.93 -17.78 3.01
CA VAL A 162 -12.98 -16.57 2.15
C VAL A 162 -14.41 -16.33 1.70
N ALA A 163 -14.82 -15.06 1.70
CA ALA A 163 -16.06 -14.61 1.09
C ALA A 163 -15.83 -13.38 0.22
N VAL A 164 -16.51 -13.31 -0.93
CA VAL A 164 -16.54 -12.15 -1.82
C VAL A 164 -17.93 -11.54 -1.76
N LEU A 165 -17.99 -10.27 -1.43
CA LEU A 165 -19.21 -9.52 -1.19
C LEU A 165 -19.43 -8.47 -2.28
N LYS A 166 -20.69 -8.15 -2.53
CA LYS A 166 -21.11 -6.94 -3.19
C LYS A 166 -21.61 -5.96 -2.13
N ILE A 167 -20.93 -4.85 -2.00
CA ILE A 167 -21.28 -3.76 -1.09
C ILE A 167 -21.99 -2.68 -1.90
N SER A 168 -23.07 -2.14 -1.34
CA SER A 168 -23.85 -1.08 -1.97
C SER A 168 -23.00 0.16 -2.17
N THR A 169 -23.18 0.80 -3.33
CA THR A 169 -22.51 2.05 -3.65
C THR A 169 -23.51 3.17 -3.55
N ILE A 170 -23.30 4.08 -2.61
CA ILE A 170 -24.08 5.30 -2.57
C ILE A 170 -23.41 6.29 -3.53
N SER A 171 -24.09 6.63 -4.62
CA SER A 171 -23.77 7.85 -5.34
C SER A 171 -24.44 9.01 -4.59
N ASP A 172 -23.70 10.09 -4.32
CA ASP A 172 -24.31 11.32 -3.86
C ASP A 172 -25.28 11.86 -4.93
N LEU A 173 -26.08 12.85 -4.54
CA LEU A 173 -27.03 13.52 -5.45
C LEU A 173 -26.34 14.18 -6.67
N ARG A 174 -24.99 14.19 -6.72
CA ARG A 174 -24.16 14.71 -7.81
C ARG A 174 -23.55 13.59 -8.65
N GLY A 175 -23.86 12.33 -8.38
CA GLY A 175 -23.32 11.17 -9.10
C GLY A 175 -21.87 10.79 -8.72
N ASN A 176 -21.30 11.40 -7.69
CA ASN A 176 -20.00 10.99 -7.17
C ASN A 176 -20.16 9.67 -6.44
N ARG A 177 -19.35 8.70 -6.80
CA ARG A 177 -19.26 7.43 -6.08
C ARG A 177 -18.24 7.61 -4.97
N TYR A 178 -18.67 7.43 -3.74
CA TYR A 178 -17.76 7.36 -2.60
C TYR A 178 -17.27 5.94 -2.48
N TYR A 179 -16.08 5.71 -3.02
CA TYR A 179 -15.22 4.60 -2.65
C TYR A 179 -13.95 5.16 -2.09
N PRO A 180 -13.44 4.51 -1.07
CA PRO A 180 -12.09 4.84 -0.67
C PRO A 180 -11.09 4.54 -1.78
#